data_d02503eb32b3e4e010ddebf255ad4afe
#
_entry.id   d02503eb32b3e4e010ddebf255ad4afe
#
_cell.length_a   1.000
_cell.length_b   1.000
_cell.length_c   1.000
_cell.angle_alpha   90.00
_cell.angle_beta   90.00
_cell.angle_gamma   90.00
#
_symmetry.space_group_name_H-M   'P 1'
#
loop_
_entity.id
_entity.type
_entity.pdbx_description
1 polymer ?
#
loop_
_entity_poly.entity_id
_entity_poly.type
_entity_poly.pdbx_seq_one_letter_code
_entity_poly.pdbx_strand_id
1 'polypeptide(L)'
;NSILSEMNKQLFNYVTGKMIEMLIVGSISYLVFTYLDLPYTILLSILVGLSVIIPFFGAILVTIPVLLVGLYEWGLSADFYWLAGLYLLIQVLDGNLLVPLLFSIRNKLHPVLIIIAVLFFGGLWGFWGMFFAIPLATLIKAIINSWPKNQSV
;
A
#
# COMPACT_ATOMS: atom_id res chain seq x y z
N ASN A 1 7.24 30.16 -0.70
CA ASN A 1 8.40 29.47 -1.17
C ASN A 1 8.00 28.30 -2.08
N SER A 2 8.61 28.22 -3.25
CA SER A 2 8.25 27.22 -4.25
C SER A 2 8.49 25.78 -3.76
N ILE A 3 9.50 25.57 -2.92
CA ILE A 3 9.81 24.23 -2.38
C ILE A 3 8.70 23.77 -1.44
N LEU A 4 8.27 24.65 -0.54
CA LEU A 4 7.19 24.33 0.40
C LEU A 4 5.88 24.08 -0.33
N SER A 5 5.60 24.89 -1.36
CA SER A 5 4.42 24.73 -2.18
C SER A 5 4.42 23.37 -2.89
N GLU A 6 5.56 22.98 -3.44
CA GLU A 6 5.69 21.69 -4.13
C GLU A 6 5.53 20.53 -3.15
N MET A 7 6.12 20.62 -1.95
CA MET A 7 5.98 19.59 -0.93
C MET A 7 4.53 19.42 -0.49
N ASN A 8 3.84 20.54 -0.25
CA ASN A 8 2.43 20.50 0.13
C ASN A 8 1.58 19.85 -0.96
N LYS A 9 1.87 20.16 -2.21
CA LYS A 9 1.15 19.57 -3.33
C LYS A 9 1.37 18.08 -3.41
N GLN A 10 2.62 17.62 -3.25
CA GLN A 10 2.94 16.21 -3.28
C GLN A 10 2.28 15.44 -2.15
N LEU A 11 2.29 16.01 -0.94
CA LEU A 11 1.63 15.37 0.21
C LEU A 11 0.14 15.29 -0.01
N PHE A 12 -0.48 16.36 -0.50
CA PHE A 12 -1.91 16.37 -0.80
C PHE A 12 -2.25 15.29 -1.84
N ASN A 13 -1.47 15.22 -2.91
CA ASN A 13 -1.69 14.22 -3.96
C ASN A 13 -1.50 12.81 -3.42
N TYR A 14 -0.54 12.60 -2.54
CA TYR A 14 -0.30 11.30 -1.94
C TYR A 14 -1.49 10.86 -1.09
N VAL A 15 -1.97 11.74 -0.21
CA VAL A 15 -3.11 11.41 0.66
C VAL A 15 -4.36 11.15 -0.19
N THR A 16 -4.61 11.99 -1.19
CA THR A 16 -5.75 11.80 -2.09
C THR A 16 -5.63 10.47 -2.83
N GLY A 17 -4.45 10.14 -3.34
CA GLY A 17 -4.22 8.87 -4.01
C GLY A 17 -4.45 7.69 -3.10
N LYS A 18 -4.01 7.77 -1.84
CA LYS A 18 -4.24 6.71 -0.85
C LYS A 18 -5.72 6.53 -0.55
N MET A 19 -6.47 7.62 -0.45
CA MET A 19 -7.93 7.53 -0.24
C MET A 19 -8.60 6.82 -1.40
N ILE A 20 -8.23 7.18 -2.63
CA ILE A 20 -8.79 6.54 -3.83
C ILE A 20 -8.38 5.07 -3.87
N GLU A 21 -7.13 4.76 -3.59
CA GLU A 21 -6.64 3.39 -3.55
C GLU A 21 -7.41 2.55 -2.54
N MET A 22 -7.63 3.08 -1.33
CA MET A 22 -8.41 2.39 -0.30
C MET A 22 -9.82 2.08 -0.77
N LEU A 23 -10.48 3.04 -1.41
CA LEU A 23 -11.84 2.85 -1.88
C LEU A 23 -11.90 1.79 -2.97
N ILE A 24 -10.96 1.82 -3.92
CA ILE A 24 -10.94 0.85 -5.01
C ILE A 24 -10.63 -0.55 -4.49
N VAL A 25 -9.57 -0.70 -3.71
CA VAL A 25 -9.15 -2.01 -3.20
C VAL A 25 -10.21 -2.58 -2.26
N GLY A 26 -10.75 -1.76 -1.37
CA GLY A 26 -11.80 -2.19 -0.46
C GLY A 26 -13.05 -2.62 -1.19
N SER A 27 -13.46 -1.87 -2.22
CA SER A 27 -14.66 -2.19 -3.01
C SER A 27 -14.48 -3.49 -3.79
N ILE A 28 -13.34 -3.66 -4.45
CA ILE A 28 -13.05 -4.88 -5.20
C ILE A 28 -13.01 -6.08 -4.25
N SER A 29 -12.37 -5.93 -3.10
CA SER A 29 -12.30 -6.98 -2.10
C SER A 29 -13.69 -7.35 -1.60
N TYR A 30 -14.53 -6.36 -1.36
CA TYR A 30 -15.91 -6.59 -0.95
C TYR A 30 -16.66 -7.42 -1.99
N LEU A 31 -16.54 -7.07 -3.26
CA LEU A 31 -17.20 -7.80 -4.34
C LEU A 31 -16.69 -9.24 -4.43
N VAL A 32 -15.40 -9.44 -4.36
CA VAL A 32 -14.80 -10.77 -4.44
C VAL A 32 -15.22 -11.61 -3.24
N PHE A 33 -15.13 -11.07 -2.04
CA PHE A 33 -15.46 -11.82 -0.83
C PHE A 33 -16.95 -12.14 -0.79
N THR A 34 -17.82 -11.23 -1.26
CA THR A 34 -19.25 -11.49 -1.36
C THR A 34 -19.53 -12.60 -2.37
N TYR A 35 -18.86 -12.56 -3.52
CA TYR A 35 -19.02 -13.59 -4.54
C TYR A 35 -18.65 -14.97 -4.02
N LEU A 36 -17.62 -15.05 -3.19
CA LEU A 36 -17.15 -16.31 -2.62
C LEU A 36 -17.91 -16.70 -1.35
N ASP A 37 -18.81 -15.86 -0.86
CA ASP A 37 -19.54 -16.07 0.39
C ASP A 37 -18.61 -16.21 1.60
N LEU A 38 -17.56 -15.39 1.63
CA LEU A 38 -16.63 -15.41 2.74
C LEU A 38 -17.27 -14.77 3.98
N PRO A 39 -17.21 -15.43 5.15
CA PRO A 39 -17.68 -14.81 6.39
C PRO A 39 -16.93 -13.52 6.70
N TYR A 40 -17.61 -12.60 7.40
CA TYR A 40 -17.05 -11.31 7.78
C TYR A 40 -16.61 -10.48 6.58
N THR A 41 -17.34 -10.60 5.46
CA THR A 41 -16.99 -9.91 4.21
C THR A 41 -16.78 -8.41 4.40
N ILE A 42 -17.71 -7.74 5.10
CA ILE A 42 -17.61 -6.28 5.29
C ILE A 42 -16.38 -5.94 6.11
N LEU A 43 -16.17 -6.62 7.23
CA LEU A 43 -15.03 -6.36 8.09
C LEU A 43 -13.71 -6.60 7.35
N LEU A 44 -13.60 -7.74 6.68
CA LEU A 44 -12.36 -8.09 5.98
C LEU A 44 -12.08 -7.16 4.81
N SER A 45 -13.12 -6.76 4.05
CA SER A 45 -12.91 -5.84 2.94
C SER A 45 -12.49 -4.46 3.42
N ILE A 46 -13.04 -3.99 4.54
CA ILE A 46 -12.60 -2.73 5.15
C ILE A 46 -11.14 -2.85 5.58
N LEU A 47 -10.77 -3.95 6.20
CA LEU A 47 -9.37 -4.17 6.62
C LEU A 47 -8.43 -4.19 5.43
N VAL A 48 -8.81 -4.84 4.34
CA VAL A 48 -7.98 -4.86 3.13
C VAL A 48 -7.83 -3.46 2.56
N GLY A 49 -8.93 -2.70 2.50
CA GLY A 49 -8.85 -1.31 2.05
C GLY A 49 -7.91 -0.49 2.92
N LEU A 50 -8.07 -0.58 4.24
CA LEU A 50 -7.21 0.18 5.16
C LEU A 50 -5.75 -0.26 5.11
N SER A 51 -5.48 -1.50 4.71
CA SER A 51 -4.12 -2.04 4.69
C SER A 51 -3.20 -1.30 3.73
N VAL A 52 -3.75 -0.61 2.72
CA VAL A 52 -2.91 0.12 1.77
C VAL A 52 -2.24 1.34 2.39
N ILE A 53 -2.70 1.76 3.57
CA ILE A 53 -2.11 2.90 4.27
C ILE A 53 -0.63 2.66 4.57
N ILE A 54 -0.28 1.45 4.99
CA ILE A 54 1.11 1.11 5.31
C ILE A 54 1.69 0.30 4.16
N PRO A 55 2.69 0.81 3.44
CA PRO A 55 3.26 0.07 2.30
C PRO A 55 3.82 -1.28 2.73
N PHE A 56 3.55 -2.33 1.96
CA PHE A 56 3.99 -3.71 2.16
C PHE A 56 3.52 -4.36 3.44
N PHE A 57 3.77 -3.74 4.61
CA PHE A 57 3.43 -4.34 5.90
C PHE A 57 1.92 -4.47 6.08
N GLY A 58 1.15 -3.48 5.59
CA GLY A 58 -0.30 -3.56 5.68
C GLY A 58 -0.84 -4.76 4.92
N ALA A 59 -0.34 -4.97 3.70
CA ALA A 59 -0.77 -6.12 2.89
C ALA A 59 -0.43 -7.44 3.56
N ILE A 60 0.76 -7.56 4.14
CA ILE A 60 1.15 -8.78 4.84
C ILE A 60 0.26 -9.01 6.06
N LEU A 61 0.04 -7.96 6.85
CA LEU A 61 -0.76 -8.07 8.07
C LEU A 61 -2.20 -8.48 7.79
N VAL A 62 -2.82 -7.92 6.74
CA VAL A 62 -4.21 -8.22 6.44
C VAL A 62 -4.37 -9.57 5.74
N THR A 63 -3.31 -10.07 5.10
CA THR A 63 -3.35 -11.39 4.47
C THR A 63 -3.64 -12.48 5.51
N ILE A 64 -3.10 -12.32 6.72
CA ILE A 64 -3.29 -13.30 7.78
C ILE A 64 -4.76 -13.50 8.13
N PRO A 65 -5.53 -12.45 8.53
CA PRO A 65 -6.94 -12.67 8.87
C PRO A 65 -7.78 -13.13 7.67
N VAL A 66 -7.51 -12.63 6.46
CA VAL A 66 -8.27 -13.02 5.29
C VAL A 66 -8.14 -14.52 5.04
N LEU A 67 -6.90 -15.02 5.01
CA LEU A 67 -6.68 -16.44 4.73
C LEU A 67 -7.09 -17.32 5.90
N LEU A 68 -6.94 -16.85 7.14
CA LEU A 68 -7.37 -17.62 8.31
C LEU A 68 -8.89 -17.80 8.34
N VAL A 69 -9.66 -16.76 8.01
CA VAL A 69 -11.12 -16.88 7.95
C VAL A 69 -11.54 -17.87 6.87
N GLY A 70 -10.93 -17.79 5.70
CA GLY A 70 -11.22 -18.73 4.62
C GLY A 70 -10.85 -20.16 4.98
N LEU A 71 -9.68 -20.34 5.60
CA LEU A 71 -9.22 -21.66 6.02
C LEU A 71 -10.14 -22.25 7.08
N TYR A 72 -10.58 -21.43 8.03
CA TYR A 72 -11.51 -21.88 9.06
C TYR A 72 -12.86 -22.28 8.47
N GLU A 73 -13.36 -21.50 7.52
CA GLU A 73 -14.68 -21.75 6.92
C GLU A 73 -14.70 -22.95 6.00
N TRP A 74 -13.69 -23.08 5.15
CA TRP A 74 -13.69 -24.07 4.06
C TRP A 74 -12.64 -25.16 4.19
N GLY A 75 -11.67 -25.02 5.10
CA GLY A 75 -10.51 -25.88 5.12
C GLY A 75 -9.69 -25.76 3.84
N LEU A 76 -8.81 -26.70 3.60
CA LEU A 76 -8.02 -26.74 2.37
C LEU A 76 -8.88 -27.34 1.26
N SER A 77 -9.66 -26.49 0.62
CA SER A 77 -10.62 -26.88 -0.41
C SER A 77 -10.50 -25.98 -1.63
N ALA A 78 -11.27 -26.28 -2.67
CA ALA A 78 -11.29 -25.44 -3.87
C ALA A 78 -11.68 -24.01 -3.54
N ASP A 79 -12.64 -23.81 -2.64
CA ASP A 79 -13.10 -22.48 -2.25
C ASP A 79 -11.99 -21.67 -1.62
N PHE A 80 -11.19 -22.31 -0.76
CA PHE A 80 -10.05 -21.63 -0.13
C PHE A 80 -9.01 -21.23 -1.18
N TYR A 81 -8.74 -22.12 -2.13
CA TYR A 81 -7.76 -21.81 -3.18
C TYR A 81 -8.26 -20.70 -4.11
N TRP A 82 -9.57 -20.64 -4.38
CA TRP A 82 -10.14 -19.52 -5.12
C TRP A 82 -9.97 -18.21 -4.37
N LEU A 83 -10.21 -18.23 -3.06
CA LEU A 83 -9.98 -17.03 -2.23
C LEU A 83 -8.53 -16.60 -2.29
N ALA A 84 -7.61 -17.52 -2.08
CA ALA A 84 -6.18 -17.18 -2.09
C ALA A 84 -5.75 -16.62 -3.44
N GLY A 85 -6.18 -17.26 -4.53
CA GLY A 85 -5.83 -16.82 -5.88
C GLY A 85 -6.38 -15.44 -6.22
N LEU A 86 -7.67 -15.21 -5.95
CA LEU A 86 -8.30 -13.94 -6.22
C LEU A 86 -7.75 -12.83 -5.33
N TYR A 87 -7.47 -13.14 -4.07
CA TYR A 87 -6.86 -12.16 -3.15
C TYR A 87 -5.46 -11.76 -3.64
N LEU A 88 -4.65 -12.74 -4.04
CA LEU A 88 -3.34 -12.45 -4.61
C LEU A 88 -3.45 -11.60 -5.88
N LEU A 89 -4.45 -11.88 -6.72
CA LEU A 89 -4.69 -11.08 -7.90
C LEU A 89 -4.99 -9.62 -7.53
N ILE A 90 -5.81 -9.41 -6.52
CA ILE A 90 -6.10 -8.05 -6.03
C ILE A 90 -4.82 -7.36 -5.60
N GLN A 91 -3.96 -8.04 -4.85
CA GLN A 91 -2.70 -7.46 -4.38
C GLN A 91 -1.76 -7.14 -5.52
N VAL A 92 -1.66 -8.02 -6.50
CA VAL A 92 -0.81 -7.80 -7.68
C VAL A 92 -1.32 -6.61 -8.50
N LEU A 93 -2.63 -6.53 -8.72
CA LEU A 93 -3.22 -5.41 -9.45
C LEU A 93 -3.03 -4.09 -8.70
N ASP A 94 -3.17 -4.11 -7.38
CA ASP A 94 -2.93 -2.91 -6.59
C ASP A 94 -1.49 -2.42 -6.75
N GLY A 95 -0.51 -3.29 -6.53
CA GLY A 95 0.90 -2.91 -6.58
C GLY A 95 1.40 -2.55 -7.96
N ASN A 96 0.89 -3.21 -9.00
CA ASN A 96 1.44 -3.05 -10.36
C ASN A 96 0.60 -2.15 -11.26
N LEU A 97 -0.65 -1.91 -10.93
CA LEU A 97 -1.54 -1.09 -11.73
C LEU A 97 -2.02 0.15 -11.00
N LEU A 98 -2.63 -0.03 -9.81
CA LEU A 98 -3.24 1.10 -9.09
C LEU A 98 -2.19 2.07 -8.56
N VAL A 99 -1.14 1.57 -7.94
CA VAL A 99 -0.12 2.45 -7.37
C VAL A 99 0.56 3.29 -8.46
N PRO A 100 1.04 2.71 -9.58
CA PRO A 100 1.60 3.54 -10.65
C PRO A 100 0.62 4.53 -11.24
N LEU A 101 -0.66 4.14 -11.41
CA LEU A 101 -1.66 5.03 -11.99
C LEU A 101 -2.01 6.18 -11.07
N LEU A 102 -2.21 5.90 -9.77
CA LEU A 102 -2.65 6.91 -8.82
C LEU A 102 -1.55 7.85 -8.39
N PHE A 103 -0.33 7.36 -8.29
CA PHE A 103 0.77 8.16 -7.74
C PHE A 103 1.74 8.66 -8.78
N SER A 104 1.61 8.25 -10.03
CA SER A 104 2.46 8.69 -11.14
C SER A 104 3.94 8.69 -10.77
N ILE A 105 4.39 7.60 -10.15
CA ILE A 105 5.75 7.52 -9.63
C ILE A 105 6.72 7.41 -10.80
N ARG A 106 7.45 8.48 -11.06
CA ARG A 106 8.47 8.51 -12.12
C ARG A 106 9.75 7.83 -11.66
N ASN A 107 10.10 8.06 -10.40
CA ASN A 107 11.29 7.47 -9.79
C ASN A 107 10.81 6.36 -8.86
N LYS A 108 10.79 5.15 -9.39
CA LYS A 108 10.38 4.01 -8.57
C LYS A 108 11.39 3.80 -7.45
N LEU A 109 10.90 3.80 -6.23
CA LEU A 109 11.72 3.41 -5.11
C LEU A 109 11.87 1.90 -5.12
N HIS A 110 13.07 1.43 -4.84
CA HIS A 110 13.30 0.00 -4.70
C HIS A 110 12.47 -0.51 -3.52
N PRO A 111 11.85 -1.70 -3.63
CA PRO A 111 11.04 -2.24 -2.52
C PRO A 111 11.81 -2.30 -1.19
N VAL A 112 13.08 -2.65 -1.22
CA VAL A 112 13.90 -2.69 0.01
C VAL A 112 13.99 -1.31 0.64
N LEU A 113 14.13 -0.27 -0.17
CA LEU A 113 14.19 1.10 0.33
C LEU A 113 12.88 1.50 1.00
N ILE A 114 11.74 1.10 0.43
CA ILE A 114 10.43 1.39 1.02
C ILE A 114 10.29 0.68 2.36
N ILE A 115 10.70 -0.58 2.44
CA ILE A 115 10.66 -1.35 3.69
C ILE A 115 11.52 -0.68 4.76
N ILE A 116 12.73 -0.28 4.42
CA ILE A 116 13.63 0.42 5.34
C ILE A 116 13.00 1.73 5.78
N ALA A 117 12.39 2.48 4.85
CA ALA A 117 11.75 3.74 5.18
C ALA A 117 10.58 3.54 6.14
N VAL A 118 9.75 2.52 5.92
CA VAL A 118 8.64 2.22 6.81
C VAL A 118 9.15 1.92 8.20
N LEU A 119 10.19 1.09 8.32
CA LEU A 119 10.76 0.74 9.62
C LEU A 119 11.39 1.96 10.29
N PHE A 120 12.15 2.73 9.56
CA PHE A 120 12.86 3.89 10.11
C PHE A 120 11.88 4.97 10.58
N PHE A 121 10.98 5.41 9.69
CA PHE A 121 10.05 6.48 10.03
C PHE A 121 8.97 5.99 10.98
N GLY A 122 8.60 4.71 10.91
CA GLY A 122 7.69 4.11 11.87
C GLY A 122 8.29 4.10 13.27
N GLY A 123 9.58 3.82 13.37
CA GLY A 123 10.29 3.86 14.66
C GLY A 123 10.39 5.26 15.23
N LEU A 124 10.49 6.29 14.37
CA LEU A 124 10.59 7.68 14.81
C LEU A 124 9.22 8.27 15.18
N TRP A 125 8.20 8.05 14.36
CA TRP A 125 6.91 8.73 14.50
C TRP A 125 5.72 7.78 14.57
N GLY A 126 5.94 6.48 14.69
CA GLY A 126 4.88 5.49 14.79
C GLY A 126 4.05 5.40 13.51
N PHE A 127 2.74 5.30 13.69
CA PHE A 127 1.82 5.11 12.55
C PHE A 127 1.99 6.18 11.47
N TRP A 128 2.10 7.44 11.88
CA TRP A 128 2.20 8.54 10.91
C TRP A 128 3.48 8.46 10.09
N GLY A 129 4.57 8.02 10.72
CA GLY A 129 5.82 7.78 9.98
C GLY A 129 5.68 6.67 8.96
N MET A 130 4.98 5.60 9.31
CA MET A 130 4.73 4.51 8.37
C MET A 130 3.84 4.97 7.22
N PHE A 131 2.79 5.73 7.52
CA PHE A 131 1.88 6.21 6.49
C PHE A 131 2.60 7.12 5.48
N PHE A 132 3.44 8.02 5.97
CA PHE A 132 4.15 8.97 5.11
C PHE A 132 5.54 8.48 4.69
N ALA A 133 5.84 7.19 4.88
CA ALA A 133 7.17 6.66 4.57
C ALA A 133 7.58 6.86 3.11
N ILE A 134 6.66 6.66 2.17
CA ILE A 134 6.98 6.82 0.74
C ILE A 134 7.28 8.29 0.39
N PRO A 135 6.46 9.28 0.77
CA PRO A 135 6.81 10.67 0.53
C PRO A 135 8.12 11.08 1.19
N LEU A 136 8.36 10.61 2.42
CA LEU A 136 9.58 10.95 3.14
C LEU A 136 10.81 10.34 2.46
N ALA A 137 10.71 9.08 2.04
CA ALA A 137 11.80 8.42 1.32
C ALA A 137 12.07 9.09 -0.02
N THR A 138 11.00 9.49 -0.73
CA THR A 138 11.11 10.19 -2.00
C THR A 138 11.81 11.53 -1.81
N LEU A 139 11.47 12.25 -0.75
CA LEU A 139 12.10 13.52 -0.45
C LEU A 139 13.60 13.34 -0.18
N ILE A 140 13.96 12.36 0.64
CA ILE A 140 15.36 12.07 0.94
C ILE A 140 16.12 11.70 -0.33
N LYS A 141 15.54 10.87 -1.17
CA LYS A 141 16.15 10.47 -2.44
C LYS A 141 16.36 11.69 -3.33
N ALA A 142 15.38 12.60 -3.39
CA ALA A 142 15.50 13.81 -4.18
C ALA A 142 16.61 14.70 -3.65
N ILE A 143 16.73 14.83 -2.33
CA ILE A 143 17.82 15.62 -1.72
C ILE A 143 19.18 15.01 -2.07
N ILE A 144 19.31 13.70 -1.95
CA ILE A 144 20.56 13.01 -2.26
C ILE A 144 20.91 13.18 -3.74
N ASN A 145 19.93 13.03 -4.63
CA ASN A 145 20.18 13.17 -6.06
C ASN A 145 20.49 14.60 -6.49
N SER A 146 19.96 15.57 -5.76
CA SER A 146 20.24 16.98 -6.04
C SER A 146 21.46 17.48 -5.31
N TRP A 147 22.03 16.69 -4.39
CA TRP A 147 23.27 17.04 -3.73
C TRP A 147 24.33 17.26 -4.80
N PRO A 148 25.18 18.28 -4.64
CA PRO A 148 26.04 18.70 -5.76
C PRO A 148 27.12 17.70 -6.12
N LYS A 149 26.72 16.56 -6.60
CA LYS A 149 27.61 15.57 -7.21
C LYS A 149 28.27 16.15 -8.44
N ASN A 150 27.61 17.13 -9.02
CA ASN A 150 28.07 17.78 -10.24
C ASN A 150 29.34 18.55 -10.03
N GLN A 151 29.70 18.81 -8.79
CA GLN A 151 30.93 19.51 -8.46
C GLN A 151 32.17 18.66 -8.68
N SER A 152 31.97 17.37 -8.84
CA SER A 152 33.08 16.45 -9.08
C SER A 152 33.59 16.49 -10.52
N VAL A 153 32.96 17.23 -11.36
CA VAL A 153 33.34 17.33 -12.76
C VAL A 153 34.53 18.26 -12.95
#